data_04784fe1cfc4f968f2575a052e944361
#
_entry.id   04784fe1cfc4f968f2575a052e944361
#
_cell.length_a   1.000
_cell.length_b   1.000
_cell.length_c   1.000
_cell.angle_alpha   90.00
_cell.angle_beta   90.00
_cell.angle_gamma   90.00
#
_symmetry.space_group_name_H-M   'P 1'
#
loop_
_entity.id
_entity.type
_entity.pdbx_description
1 polymer ?
#
loop_
_entity_poly.entity_id
_entity_poly.type
_entity_poly.pdbx_seq_one_letter_code
_entity_poly.pdbx_strand_id
1 'polypeptide(L)'
;MGESNASAHGQIEYLQLPALDIERSAAFYQAVFDWSVDPGSGSFEAPGLIGQLTTDITPDPSSGPLLWISADSLNRTLQKVESNGGTVSDRPQLDGGERWLVEITDPAKNRIGIVVKVGSAQPQTMIAVRDVEASSGWYQKLLGFRSDHGGPDYERLLGNETLVLQLHHRDVEHHHGVFVNPDLEVGNGVLLWFGEVADFDEVVRRAEQLNAPIVRAPHRNPPEGKGSGPGHREIWIKDPDGYIVVVASPDGEAYEPG
;
A
#
# COMPACT_ATOMS: atom_id res chain seq x y z
N MET A 1 16.79 23.35 -17.43
CA MET A 1 15.89 24.39 -17.96
C MET A 1 14.56 24.15 -17.28
N GLY A 2 14.24 24.96 -16.26
CA GLY A 2 12.97 24.83 -15.54
C GLY A 2 11.85 25.36 -16.44
N GLU A 3 10.88 24.52 -16.71
CA GLU A 3 9.63 24.99 -17.28
C GLU A 3 8.99 25.95 -16.27
N SER A 4 8.93 27.21 -16.65
CA SER A 4 8.09 28.22 -15.99
C SER A 4 6.66 27.75 -16.21
N ASN A 5 6.09 27.09 -15.23
CA ASN A 5 4.68 26.72 -15.23
C ASN A 5 3.87 28.01 -15.11
N ALA A 6 3.56 28.66 -16.24
CA ALA A 6 2.65 29.79 -16.25
C ALA A 6 1.28 29.29 -15.83
N SER A 7 0.74 29.86 -14.75
CA SER A 7 -0.57 29.48 -14.20
C SER A 7 -1.66 29.56 -15.27
N ALA A 8 -2.50 28.53 -15.37
CA ALA A 8 -3.60 28.48 -16.31
C ALA A 8 -4.76 29.38 -15.84
N HIS A 9 -5.46 30.04 -16.78
CA HIS A 9 -6.64 30.83 -16.45
C HIS A 9 -7.69 29.94 -15.71
N GLY A 10 -8.09 30.39 -14.51
CA GLY A 10 -9.04 29.63 -13.65
C GLY A 10 -8.39 28.60 -12.71
N GLN A 11 -7.07 28.48 -12.71
CA GLN A 11 -6.35 27.64 -11.75
C GLN A 11 -6.47 28.22 -10.34
N ILE A 12 -6.70 27.34 -9.34
CA ILE A 12 -6.58 27.71 -7.93
C ILE A 12 -5.10 27.73 -7.59
N GLU A 13 -4.57 28.88 -7.24
CA GLU A 13 -3.15 29.07 -6.97
C GLU A 13 -2.80 29.11 -5.48
N TYR A 14 -3.73 29.56 -4.67
CA TYR A 14 -3.46 29.83 -3.26
C TYR A 14 -4.69 29.58 -2.39
N LEU A 15 -4.48 28.96 -1.25
CA LEU A 15 -5.55 28.69 -0.28
C LEU A 15 -5.17 29.25 1.09
N GLN A 16 -6.10 30.01 1.71
CA GLN A 16 -5.99 30.37 3.11
C GLN A 16 -6.93 29.49 3.93
N LEU A 17 -6.38 28.82 4.94
CA LEU A 17 -7.14 28.00 5.88
C LEU A 17 -7.16 28.69 7.24
N PRO A 18 -8.34 28.94 7.80
CA PRO A 18 -8.47 29.46 9.17
C PRO A 18 -7.81 28.53 10.18
N ALA A 19 -7.07 29.07 11.12
CA ALA A 19 -6.46 28.35 12.22
C ALA A 19 -6.69 29.10 13.53
N LEU A 20 -7.04 28.38 14.59
CA LEU A 20 -7.06 28.94 15.96
C LEU A 20 -5.66 28.95 16.57
N ASP A 21 -4.83 28.01 16.14
CA ASP A 21 -3.44 27.81 16.56
C ASP A 21 -2.68 27.25 15.36
N ILE A 22 -1.71 27.99 14.86
CA ILE A 22 -0.96 27.65 13.66
C ILE A 22 -0.13 26.38 13.87
N GLU A 23 0.58 26.26 15.02
CA GLU A 23 1.42 25.09 15.29
C GLU A 23 0.60 23.79 15.35
N ARG A 24 -0.55 23.84 16.02
CA ARG A 24 -1.46 22.70 16.15
C ARG A 24 -2.07 22.31 14.80
N SER A 25 -2.48 23.30 14.00
CA SER A 25 -3.02 23.05 12.66
C SER A 25 -1.93 22.53 11.72
N ALA A 26 -0.71 23.06 11.78
CA ALA A 26 0.44 22.58 11.02
C ALA A 26 0.72 21.10 11.31
N ALA A 27 0.82 20.73 12.59
CA ALA A 27 1.02 19.35 13.01
C ALA A 27 -0.07 18.41 12.48
N PHE A 28 -1.33 18.87 12.47
CA PHE A 28 -2.45 18.10 11.93
C PHE A 28 -2.29 17.84 10.40
N TYR A 29 -2.10 18.88 9.58
CA TYR A 29 -2.00 18.74 8.13
C TYR A 29 -0.75 17.96 7.70
N GLN A 30 0.37 18.10 8.41
CA GLN A 30 1.57 17.29 8.22
C GLN A 30 1.31 15.80 8.52
N ALA A 31 0.69 15.50 9.66
CA ALA A 31 0.48 14.11 10.09
C ALA A 31 -0.58 13.37 9.28
N VAL A 32 -1.64 14.06 8.83
CA VAL A 32 -2.79 13.44 8.17
C VAL A 32 -2.60 13.33 6.66
N PHE A 33 -2.04 14.40 6.04
CA PHE A 33 -1.99 14.53 4.58
C PHE A 33 -0.57 14.62 4.03
N ASP A 34 0.46 14.51 4.87
CA ASP A 34 1.88 14.62 4.52
C ASP A 34 2.22 15.98 3.85
N TRP A 35 1.46 17.03 4.17
CA TRP A 35 1.77 18.37 3.65
C TRP A 35 3.04 18.92 4.28
N SER A 36 3.81 19.68 3.49
CA SER A 36 4.92 20.48 4.02
C SER A 36 4.39 21.76 4.63
N VAL A 37 4.45 21.93 5.94
CA VAL A 37 3.94 23.11 6.63
C VAL A 37 5.02 23.73 7.52
N ASP A 38 5.25 25.03 7.39
CA ASP A 38 6.09 25.79 8.31
C ASP A 38 5.24 26.25 9.52
N PRO A 39 5.47 25.68 10.71
CA PRO A 39 4.68 26.04 11.90
C PRO A 39 4.88 27.48 12.37
N GLY A 40 5.97 28.15 11.97
CA GLY A 40 6.25 29.52 12.37
C GLY A 40 5.48 30.57 11.56
N SER A 41 5.43 30.39 10.23
CA SER A 41 4.71 31.30 9.33
C SER A 41 3.30 30.82 8.97
N GLY A 42 3.01 29.52 9.15
CA GLY A 42 1.77 28.91 8.70
C GLY A 42 1.74 28.63 7.18
N SER A 43 2.80 28.93 6.43
CA SER A 43 2.83 28.62 5.00
C SER A 43 2.88 27.11 4.78
N PHE A 44 2.18 26.63 3.76
CA PHE A 44 2.16 25.22 3.42
C PHE A 44 2.26 24.95 1.92
N GLU A 45 2.77 23.78 1.60
CA GLU A 45 2.75 23.19 0.25
C GLU A 45 1.98 21.85 0.32
N ALA A 46 0.97 21.75 -0.53
CA ALA A 46 0.20 20.54 -0.80
C ALA A 46 0.38 20.15 -2.28
N PRO A 47 0.08 18.91 -2.70
CA PRO A 47 0.17 18.51 -4.09
C PRO A 47 -0.63 19.46 -5.02
N GLY A 48 0.09 20.22 -5.83
CA GLY A 48 -0.50 21.17 -6.80
C GLY A 48 -1.11 22.45 -6.22
N LEU A 49 -0.88 22.74 -4.93
CA LEU A 49 -1.45 23.90 -4.26
C LEU A 49 -0.52 24.39 -3.16
N ILE A 50 -0.38 25.71 -3.05
CA ILE A 50 0.28 26.38 -1.94
C ILE A 50 -0.73 27.19 -1.13
N GLY A 51 -0.41 27.50 0.13
CA GLY A 51 -1.31 28.30 0.94
C GLY A 51 -0.73 28.72 2.29
N GLN A 52 -1.62 29.15 3.16
CA GLN A 52 -1.26 29.60 4.51
C GLN A 52 -2.35 29.26 5.52
N LEU A 53 -1.94 28.73 6.64
CA LEU A 53 -2.74 28.71 7.88
C LEU A 53 -2.73 30.11 8.46
N THR A 54 -3.91 30.68 8.78
CA THR A 54 -3.99 32.07 9.27
C THR A 54 -4.96 32.20 10.42
N THR A 55 -4.59 33.03 11.39
CA THR A 55 -5.46 33.43 12.51
C THR A 55 -6.33 34.65 12.20
N ASP A 56 -6.11 35.28 11.04
CA ASP A 56 -6.85 36.47 10.62
C ASP A 56 -8.28 36.18 10.15
N ILE A 57 -8.57 34.90 9.84
CA ILE A 57 -9.89 34.42 9.45
C ILE A 57 -10.45 33.55 10.55
N THR A 58 -11.65 33.87 11.04
CA THR A 58 -12.32 33.04 12.04
C THR A 58 -12.87 31.78 11.39
N PRO A 59 -12.59 30.58 11.92
CA PRO A 59 -13.18 29.36 11.43
C PRO A 59 -14.71 29.36 11.58
N ASP A 60 -15.43 29.05 10.51
CA ASP A 60 -16.89 28.91 10.54
C ASP A 60 -17.28 27.55 9.94
N PRO A 61 -17.57 26.54 10.77
CA PRO A 61 -17.93 25.20 10.29
C PRO A 61 -19.29 25.14 9.61
N SER A 62 -20.09 26.20 9.68
CA SER A 62 -21.45 26.24 9.13
C SER A 62 -21.53 26.82 7.70
N SER A 63 -20.50 27.52 7.25
CA SER A 63 -20.51 28.25 5.98
C SER A 63 -19.17 28.13 5.23
N GLY A 64 -19.19 28.35 3.93
CA GLY A 64 -18.01 28.39 3.06
C GLY A 64 -17.88 27.16 2.14
N PRO A 65 -16.94 27.20 1.20
CA PRO A 65 -16.64 26.06 0.34
C PRO A 65 -16.10 24.88 1.16
N LEU A 66 -16.47 23.67 0.76
CA LEU A 66 -15.92 22.44 1.34
C LEU A 66 -14.75 21.97 0.49
N LEU A 67 -13.56 21.95 1.08
CA LEU A 67 -12.35 21.41 0.46
C LEU A 67 -12.35 19.89 0.55
N TRP A 68 -12.24 19.19 -0.60
CA TRP A 68 -12.09 17.75 -0.67
C TRP A 68 -10.63 17.36 -0.91
N ILE A 69 -10.06 16.56 -0.02
CA ILE A 69 -8.68 16.09 -0.06
C ILE A 69 -8.67 14.59 -0.36
N SER A 70 -7.88 14.19 -1.37
CA SER A 70 -7.67 12.77 -1.68
C SER A 70 -6.79 12.11 -0.63
N ALA A 71 -7.13 10.87 -0.26
CA ALA A 71 -6.31 10.03 0.60
C ALA A 71 -6.25 8.59 0.06
N ASP A 72 -5.17 7.88 0.40
CA ASP A 72 -4.93 6.53 -0.11
C ASP A 72 -5.65 5.44 0.70
N SER A 73 -5.92 5.69 1.98
CA SER A 73 -6.55 4.71 2.88
C SER A 73 -7.53 5.40 3.83
N LEU A 74 -8.80 5.01 3.74
CA LEU A 74 -9.86 5.57 4.58
C LEU A 74 -9.56 5.38 6.08
N ASN A 75 -9.43 4.13 6.54
CA ASN A 75 -9.23 3.84 7.96
C ASN A 75 -7.97 4.49 8.54
N ARG A 76 -6.84 4.39 7.83
CA ARG A 76 -5.58 5.00 8.28
C ARG A 76 -5.70 6.52 8.39
N THR A 77 -6.37 7.16 7.42
CA THR A 77 -6.57 8.61 7.43
C THR A 77 -7.48 9.04 8.58
N LEU A 78 -8.60 8.34 8.80
CA LEU A 78 -9.51 8.67 9.90
C LEU A 78 -8.86 8.48 11.28
N GLN A 79 -8.06 7.43 11.47
CA GLN A 79 -7.28 7.25 12.71
C GLN A 79 -6.28 8.40 12.92
N LYS A 80 -5.57 8.83 11.86
CA LYS A 80 -4.67 9.98 11.92
C LYS A 80 -5.42 11.27 12.27
N VAL A 81 -6.61 11.50 11.68
CA VAL A 81 -7.46 12.65 11.99
C VAL A 81 -7.76 12.72 13.49
N GLU A 82 -8.29 11.64 14.05
CA GLU A 82 -8.65 11.57 15.47
C GLU A 82 -7.43 11.71 16.39
N SER A 83 -6.33 11.01 16.07
CA SER A 83 -5.09 11.06 16.85
C SER A 83 -4.43 12.44 16.86
N ASN A 84 -4.72 13.29 15.87
CA ASN A 84 -4.17 14.64 15.74
C ASN A 84 -5.19 15.74 16.08
N GLY A 85 -6.28 15.39 16.77
CA GLY A 85 -7.24 16.33 17.35
C GLY A 85 -8.30 16.86 16.39
N GLY A 86 -8.44 16.26 15.21
CA GLY A 86 -9.60 16.41 14.35
C GLY A 86 -10.78 15.54 14.82
N THR A 87 -11.91 15.65 14.15
CA THR A 87 -13.08 14.80 14.41
C THR A 87 -13.68 14.30 13.10
N VAL A 88 -14.21 13.08 13.11
CA VAL A 88 -14.98 12.52 12.01
C VAL A 88 -16.44 12.87 12.22
N SER A 89 -17.06 13.59 11.27
CA SER A 89 -18.41 14.16 11.46
C SER A 89 -19.51 13.12 11.26
N ASP A 90 -19.35 12.25 10.24
CA ASP A 90 -20.34 11.26 9.86
C ASP A 90 -19.69 9.95 9.42
N ARG A 91 -20.51 8.91 9.20
CA ARG A 91 -20.03 7.66 8.61
C ARG A 91 -19.62 7.88 7.15
N PRO A 92 -18.49 7.27 6.71
CA PRO A 92 -18.11 7.29 5.31
C PRO A 92 -19.24 6.78 4.40
N GLN A 93 -19.48 7.48 3.30
CA GLN A 93 -20.51 7.14 2.31
C GLN A 93 -19.83 6.72 1.00
N LEU A 94 -20.38 5.65 0.39
CA LEU A 94 -19.93 5.19 -0.92
C LEU A 94 -20.68 5.94 -2.02
N ASP A 95 -19.95 6.74 -2.79
CA ASP A 95 -20.48 7.51 -3.91
C ASP A 95 -20.22 6.79 -5.22
N GLY A 96 -21.31 6.47 -5.92
CA GLY A 96 -21.28 5.79 -7.23
C GLY A 96 -20.60 4.42 -7.26
N GLY A 97 -20.26 3.83 -6.11
CA GLY A 97 -19.46 2.62 -6.02
C GLY A 97 -17.97 2.80 -6.31
N GLU A 98 -17.53 4.03 -6.60
CA GLU A 98 -16.16 4.32 -7.06
C GLU A 98 -15.29 5.03 -6.04
N ARG A 99 -15.89 5.67 -5.03
CA ARG A 99 -15.15 6.45 -4.03
C ARG A 99 -15.89 6.53 -2.69
N TRP A 100 -15.12 6.52 -1.63
CA TRP A 100 -15.58 6.85 -0.28
C TRP A 100 -15.50 8.35 -0.06
N LEU A 101 -16.55 8.91 0.49
CA LEU A 101 -16.63 10.30 0.91
C LEU A 101 -16.89 10.36 2.41
N VAL A 102 -16.18 11.21 3.12
CA VAL A 102 -16.41 11.48 4.54
C VAL A 102 -16.03 12.92 4.87
N GLU A 103 -16.83 13.57 5.70
CA GLU A 103 -16.49 14.88 6.25
C GLU A 103 -15.81 14.74 7.60
N ILE A 104 -14.80 15.56 7.80
CA ILE A 104 -14.06 15.70 9.05
C ILE A 104 -14.03 17.16 9.48
N THR A 105 -13.62 17.41 10.72
CA THR A 105 -13.16 18.75 11.13
C THR A 105 -11.70 18.68 11.56
N ASP A 106 -10.94 19.72 11.23
CA ASP A 106 -9.59 19.92 11.76
C ASP A 106 -9.63 20.43 13.21
N PRO A 107 -8.47 20.61 13.89
CA PRO A 107 -8.43 21.18 15.25
C PRO A 107 -9.00 22.60 15.41
N ALA A 108 -9.06 23.37 14.33
CA ALA A 108 -9.67 24.70 14.31
C ALA A 108 -11.18 24.67 13.98
N LYS A 109 -11.74 23.46 13.73
CA LYS A 109 -13.13 23.22 13.35
C LYS A 109 -13.46 23.58 11.90
N ASN A 110 -12.47 23.73 11.03
CA ASN A 110 -12.73 23.80 9.60
C ASN A 110 -13.32 22.47 9.12
N ARG A 111 -14.37 22.52 8.30
CA ARG A 111 -14.92 21.35 7.61
C ARG A 111 -14.07 20.99 6.40
N ILE A 112 -13.73 19.73 6.30
CA ILE A 112 -12.91 19.17 5.21
C ILE A 112 -13.56 17.87 4.76
N GLY A 113 -13.68 17.68 3.45
CA GLY A 113 -14.06 16.41 2.85
C GLY A 113 -12.83 15.56 2.55
N ILE A 114 -12.90 14.28 2.87
CA ILE A 114 -11.90 13.28 2.44
C ILE A 114 -12.52 12.43 1.36
N VAL A 115 -11.78 12.23 0.26
CA VAL A 115 -12.17 11.32 -0.83
C VAL A 115 -11.11 10.22 -0.96
N VAL A 116 -11.55 8.97 -0.93
CA VAL A 116 -10.72 7.79 -1.15
C VAL A 116 -11.31 7.00 -2.31
N LYS A 117 -10.54 6.80 -3.37
CA LYS A 117 -10.98 5.95 -4.48
C LYS A 117 -11.13 4.50 -4.02
N VAL A 118 -12.25 3.89 -4.37
CA VAL A 118 -12.41 2.44 -4.22
C VAL A 118 -11.55 1.78 -5.31
N GLY A 119 -10.57 0.99 -4.89
CA GLY A 119 -9.78 0.21 -5.83
C GLY A 119 -10.63 -0.87 -6.52
N SER A 120 -10.23 -1.28 -7.70
CA SER A 120 -10.74 -2.52 -8.28
C SER A 120 -10.39 -3.70 -7.36
N ALA A 121 -11.18 -4.77 -7.41
CA ALA A 121 -10.88 -5.99 -6.66
C ALA A 121 -9.44 -6.44 -6.95
N GLN A 122 -8.63 -6.55 -5.88
CA GLN A 122 -7.26 -7.01 -5.95
C GLN A 122 -7.15 -8.36 -5.24
N PRO A 123 -6.41 -9.31 -5.77
CA PRO A 123 -6.13 -10.54 -5.04
C PRO A 123 -5.34 -10.22 -3.76
N GLN A 124 -5.82 -10.72 -2.64
CA GLN A 124 -5.13 -10.60 -1.34
C GLN A 124 -4.88 -12.01 -0.82
N THR A 125 -3.90 -12.68 -1.39
CA THR A 125 -3.57 -14.07 -1.06
C THR A 125 -3.17 -14.19 0.41
N MET A 126 -3.81 -15.12 1.12
CA MET A 126 -3.43 -15.51 2.46
C MET A 126 -3.06 -17.00 2.48
N ILE A 127 -1.96 -17.34 3.13
CA ILE A 127 -1.53 -18.73 3.34
C ILE A 127 -1.38 -19.02 4.82
N ALA A 128 -1.63 -20.27 5.17
CA ALA A 128 -1.43 -20.75 6.53
C ALA A 128 -0.02 -21.32 6.70
N VAL A 129 0.70 -20.83 7.69
CA VAL A 129 2.08 -21.21 7.98
C VAL A 129 2.23 -21.70 9.42
N ARG A 130 3.26 -22.52 9.69
CA ARG A 130 3.53 -23.04 11.05
C ARG A 130 4.19 -22.01 11.95
N ASP A 131 4.98 -21.13 11.37
CA ASP A 131 5.73 -20.08 12.06
C ASP A 131 5.70 -18.82 11.19
N VAL A 132 4.87 -17.86 11.60
CA VAL A 132 4.64 -16.63 10.85
C VAL A 132 5.90 -15.77 10.76
N GLU A 133 6.67 -15.66 11.86
CA GLU A 133 7.88 -14.84 11.90
C GLU A 133 9.00 -15.46 11.05
N ALA A 134 9.18 -16.78 11.10
CA ALA A 134 10.16 -17.47 10.26
C ALA A 134 9.82 -17.36 8.77
N SER A 135 8.55 -17.59 8.40
CA SER A 135 8.07 -17.49 7.02
C SER A 135 8.16 -16.04 6.52
N SER A 136 7.77 -15.07 7.33
CA SER A 136 7.93 -13.64 7.02
C SER A 136 9.40 -13.30 6.72
N GLY A 137 10.31 -13.70 7.61
CA GLY A 137 11.76 -13.48 7.41
C GLY A 137 12.30 -14.16 6.15
N TRP A 138 11.78 -15.31 5.77
CA TRP A 138 12.16 -16.02 4.55
C TRP A 138 11.73 -15.24 3.29
N TYR A 139 10.46 -14.82 3.19
CA TYR A 139 9.96 -14.03 2.06
C TYR A 139 10.63 -12.65 1.94
N GLN A 140 10.92 -12.00 3.07
CA GLN A 140 11.68 -10.74 3.09
C GLN A 140 13.09 -10.93 2.51
N LYS A 141 13.79 -12.00 2.89
CA LYS A 141 15.15 -12.29 2.38
C LYS A 141 15.15 -12.71 0.93
N LEU A 142 14.18 -13.51 0.49
CA LEU A 142 14.09 -14.00 -0.88
C LEU A 142 13.71 -12.91 -1.87
N LEU A 143 12.61 -12.21 -1.61
CA LEU A 143 11.95 -11.28 -2.55
C LEU A 143 12.07 -9.81 -2.18
N GLY A 144 12.71 -9.49 -1.05
CA GLY A 144 12.86 -8.12 -0.58
C GLY A 144 11.57 -7.49 -0.08
N PHE A 145 10.59 -8.29 0.31
CA PHE A 145 9.34 -7.77 0.87
C PHE A 145 9.57 -7.07 2.20
N ARG A 146 8.64 -6.21 2.58
CA ARG A 146 8.64 -5.51 3.86
C ARG A 146 7.51 -6.02 4.74
N SER A 147 7.80 -6.25 6.01
CA SER A 147 6.77 -6.51 7.04
C SER A 147 5.96 -5.24 7.29
N ASP A 148 4.64 -5.36 7.36
CA ASP A 148 3.70 -4.25 7.60
C ASP A 148 2.92 -4.43 8.91
N HIS A 149 2.71 -5.66 9.38
CA HIS A 149 2.00 -5.94 10.62
C HIS A 149 2.94 -6.50 11.70
N GLY A 150 3.60 -7.62 11.40
CA GLY A 150 4.44 -8.35 12.35
C GLY A 150 3.65 -9.12 13.41
N GLY A 151 4.29 -10.11 14.01
CA GLY A 151 3.75 -10.89 15.11
C GLY A 151 3.66 -12.39 14.82
N PRO A 152 3.39 -13.21 15.85
CA PRO A 152 3.43 -14.67 15.75
C PRO A 152 2.20 -15.26 15.05
N ASP A 153 1.07 -14.55 15.03
CA ASP A 153 -0.21 -15.10 14.58
C ASP A 153 -0.59 -14.67 13.16
N TYR A 154 -0.14 -13.48 12.76
CA TYR A 154 -0.50 -12.88 11.47
C TYR A 154 0.56 -11.90 11.00
N GLU A 155 0.77 -11.85 9.67
CA GLU A 155 1.68 -10.92 9.01
C GLU A 155 1.12 -10.46 7.66
N ARG A 156 1.45 -9.23 7.30
CA ARG A 156 1.20 -8.63 5.98
C ARG A 156 2.52 -8.27 5.33
N LEU A 157 2.79 -8.83 4.17
CA LEU A 157 4.01 -8.58 3.41
C LEU A 157 3.72 -7.63 2.25
N LEU A 158 4.46 -6.54 2.19
CA LEU A 158 4.36 -5.53 1.13
C LEU A 158 5.52 -5.65 0.16
N GLY A 159 5.21 -5.59 -1.14
CA GLY A 159 6.14 -5.34 -2.23
C GLY A 159 5.81 -4.00 -2.87
N ASN A 160 6.76 -3.07 -2.93
CA ASN A 160 6.55 -1.71 -3.46
C ASN A 160 5.29 -1.03 -2.86
N GLU A 161 5.15 -1.07 -1.53
CA GLU A 161 4.03 -0.52 -0.75
C GLU A 161 2.65 -1.19 -1.04
N THR A 162 2.61 -2.24 -1.84
CA THR A 162 1.38 -2.99 -2.14
C THR A 162 1.37 -4.32 -1.37
N LEU A 163 0.21 -4.69 -0.82
CA LEU A 163 0.03 -5.99 -0.16
C LEU A 163 0.15 -7.11 -1.20
N VAL A 164 1.15 -7.97 -1.02
CA VAL A 164 1.44 -9.08 -1.94
C VAL A 164 1.13 -10.45 -1.36
N LEU A 165 1.27 -10.60 -0.03
CA LEU A 165 1.03 -11.86 0.65
C LEU A 165 0.65 -11.63 2.12
N GLN A 166 -0.25 -12.44 2.63
CA GLN A 166 -0.59 -12.51 4.04
C GLN A 166 -0.21 -13.89 4.59
N LEU A 167 0.37 -13.92 5.77
CA LEU A 167 0.69 -15.14 6.50
C LEU A 167 -0.19 -15.23 7.73
N HIS A 168 -0.76 -16.40 7.99
CA HIS A 168 -1.58 -16.67 9.15
C HIS A 168 -1.08 -17.94 9.84
N HIS A 169 -0.98 -17.92 11.16
CA HIS A 169 -0.61 -19.12 11.89
C HIS A 169 -1.68 -20.20 11.74
N ARG A 170 -1.29 -21.42 11.33
CA ARG A 170 -2.21 -22.49 10.96
C ARG A 170 -3.12 -22.98 12.10
N ASP A 171 -2.64 -22.87 13.36
CA ASP A 171 -3.31 -23.39 14.53
C ASP A 171 -4.05 -22.32 15.35
N VAL A 172 -4.05 -21.06 14.88
CA VAL A 172 -4.75 -19.95 15.55
C VAL A 172 -6.12 -19.75 14.95
N GLU A 173 -7.14 -19.83 15.78
CA GLU A 173 -8.51 -19.51 15.45
C GLU A 173 -8.76 -18.03 15.73
N HIS A 174 -9.02 -17.26 14.69
CA HIS A 174 -9.59 -15.93 14.81
C HIS A 174 -11.10 -15.99 14.52
N HIS A 175 -11.71 -14.85 14.29
CA HIS A 175 -13.14 -14.72 13.97
C HIS A 175 -13.61 -15.50 12.72
N HIS A 176 -12.70 -16.02 11.90
CA HIS A 176 -13.01 -16.84 10.71
C HIS A 176 -12.93 -18.36 10.95
N GLY A 177 -12.55 -18.81 12.16
CA GLY A 177 -12.35 -20.23 12.48
C GLY A 177 -11.10 -20.84 11.83
N VAL A 178 -10.96 -22.15 11.95
CA VAL A 178 -9.85 -22.92 11.35
C VAL A 178 -10.06 -23.02 9.83
N PHE A 179 -9.07 -22.61 9.04
CA PHE A 179 -9.14 -22.71 7.58
C PHE A 179 -8.13 -23.71 6.98
N VAL A 180 -7.39 -24.44 7.83
CA VAL A 180 -6.44 -25.46 7.42
C VAL A 180 -6.94 -26.84 7.86
N ASN A 181 -6.97 -27.79 6.92
CA ASN A 181 -7.13 -29.19 7.26
C ASN A 181 -5.74 -29.80 7.49
N PRO A 182 -5.39 -30.22 8.73
CA PRO A 182 -4.05 -30.74 9.03
C PRO A 182 -3.74 -32.08 8.35
N ASP A 183 -4.75 -32.80 7.86
CA ASP A 183 -4.59 -34.10 7.19
C ASP A 183 -4.25 -33.98 5.70
N LEU A 184 -4.25 -32.78 5.15
CA LEU A 184 -3.92 -32.52 3.76
C LEU A 184 -2.53 -31.90 3.61
N GLU A 185 -1.88 -32.21 2.47
CA GLU A 185 -0.63 -31.54 2.11
C GLU A 185 -0.86 -30.05 1.88
N VAL A 186 0.03 -29.25 2.44
CA VAL A 186 0.02 -27.79 2.30
C VAL A 186 0.20 -27.39 0.83
N GLY A 187 -0.61 -26.44 0.38
CA GLY A 187 -0.48 -25.87 -0.96
C GLY A 187 -0.97 -26.77 -2.11
N ASN A 188 -1.72 -27.84 -1.80
CA ASN A 188 -2.30 -28.68 -2.86
C ASN A 188 -3.20 -27.84 -3.77
N GLY A 189 -2.83 -27.76 -5.08
CA GLY A 189 -3.53 -26.96 -6.07
C GLY A 189 -3.25 -25.45 -6.02
N VAL A 190 -2.26 -25.00 -5.23
CA VAL A 190 -1.88 -23.58 -5.09
C VAL A 190 -0.43 -23.38 -5.55
N LEU A 191 -0.20 -22.43 -6.42
CA LEU A 191 1.11 -21.88 -6.75
C LEU A 191 1.16 -20.41 -6.34
N LEU A 192 2.17 -20.04 -5.56
CA LEU A 192 2.45 -18.64 -5.21
C LEU A 192 3.34 -18.05 -6.32
N TRP A 193 2.74 -17.35 -7.26
CA TRP A 193 3.44 -16.83 -8.41
C TRP A 193 3.79 -15.35 -8.23
N PHE A 194 5.09 -15.05 -8.30
CA PHE A 194 5.64 -13.69 -8.25
C PHE A 194 6.34 -13.41 -9.58
N GLY A 195 5.69 -12.65 -10.44
CA GLY A 195 6.21 -12.23 -11.76
C GLY A 195 6.87 -10.84 -11.72
N GLU A 196 7.39 -10.42 -12.88
CA GLU A 196 8.01 -9.09 -13.08
C GLU A 196 9.19 -8.81 -12.14
N VAL A 197 9.94 -9.85 -11.77
CA VAL A 197 11.07 -9.73 -10.85
C VAL A 197 12.33 -9.34 -11.64
N ALA A 198 12.69 -8.04 -11.58
CA ALA A 198 13.79 -7.46 -12.35
C ALA A 198 15.16 -8.03 -11.97
N ASP A 199 15.36 -8.41 -10.71
CA ASP A 199 16.61 -8.95 -10.17
C ASP A 199 16.59 -10.50 -10.07
N PHE A 200 16.05 -11.17 -11.07
CA PHE A 200 15.83 -12.62 -11.11
C PHE A 200 17.07 -13.43 -10.69
N ASP A 201 18.24 -13.13 -11.23
CA ASP A 201 19.48 -13.85 -10.92
C ASP A 201 19.90 -13.67 -9.44
N GLU A 202 19.62 -12.52 -8.88
CA GLU A 202 19.84 -12.25 -7.46
C GLU A 202 18.86 -13.06 -6.58
N VAL A 203 17.60 -13.21 -7.00
CA VAL A 203 16.63 -14.06 -6.30
C VAL A 203 17.05 -15.52 -6.36
N VAL A 204 17.53 -16.01 -7.50
CA VAL A 204 18.10 -17.37 -7.61
C VAL A 204 19.23 -17.57 -6.59
N ARG A 205 20.15 -16.63 -6.50
CA ARG A 205 21.27 -16.67 -5.54
C ARG A 205 20.79 -16.65 -4.08
N ARG A 206 19.77 -15.85 -3.77
CA ARG A 206 19.14 -15.82 -2.42
C ARG A 206 18.44 -17.13 -2.10
N ALA A 207 17.76 -17.75 -3.05
CA ALA A 207 17.15 -19.07 -2.88
C ALA A 207 18.19 -20.15 -2.52
N GLU A 208 19.33 -20.13 -3.18
CA GLU A 208 20.46 -21.00 -2.85
C GLU A 208 21.01 -20.73 -1.45
N GLN A 209 21.21 -19.48 -1.06
CA GLN A 209 21.66 -19.07 0.27
C GLN A 209 20.69 -19.49 1.39
N LEU A 210 19.39 -19.47 1.09
CA LEU A 210 18.34 -19.92 2.01
C LEU A 210 18.21 -21.45 2.03
N ASN A 211 18.98 -22.19 1.22
CA ASN A 211 18.83 -23.63 1.00
C ASN A 211 17.38 -24.01 0.65
N ALA A 212 16.68 -23.18 -0.11
CA ALA A 212 15.31 -23.44 -0.51
C ALA A 212 15.25 -24.70 -1.41
N PRO A 213 14.37 -25.67 -1.10
CA PRO A 213 14.25 -26.88 -1.94
C PRO A 213 13.80 -26.49 -3.35
N ILE A 214 14.63 -26.81 -4.34
CA ILE A 214 14.35 -26.52 -5.77
C ILE A 214 13.40 -27.60 -6.31
N VAL A 215 12.22 -27.18 -6.75
CA VAL A 215 11.24 -28.03 -7.45
C VAL A 215 11.56 -28.07 -8.94
N ARG A 216 11.93 -26.93 -9.50
CA ARG A 216 12.33 -26.80 -10.89
C ARG A 216 13.43 -25.75 -10.99
N ALA A 217 14.58 -26.15 -11.52
CA ALA A 217 15.73 -25.25 -11.69
C ALA A 217 15.39 -24.05 -12.61
N PRO A 218 16.18 -22.97 -12.57
CA PRO A 218 15.99 -21.84 -13.46
C PRO A 218 15.90 -22.29 -14.93
N HIS A 219 14.86 -21.91 -15.62
CA HIS A 219 14.62 -22.27 -17.01
C HIS A 219 13.81 -21.17 -17.70
N ARG A 220 13.80 -21.24 -19.03
CA ARG A 220 13.00 -20.35 -19.88
C ARG A 220 11.58 -20.88 -20.04
N ASN A 221 10.61 -20.00 -20.01
CA ASN A 221 9.21 -20.31 -20.30
C ASN A 221 8.64 -19.27 -21.27
N PRO A 222 8.21 -19.64 -22.52
CA PRO A 222 8.32 -20.98 -23.09
C PRO A 222 9.79 -21.36 -23.40
N PRO A 223 10.10 -22.68 -23.46
CA PRO A 223 11.49 -23.17 -23.67
C PRO A 223 12.17 -22.62 -24.92
N GLU A 224 11.43 -22.46 -26.00
CA GLU A 224 11.91 -21.91 -27.28
C GLU A 224 12.03 -20.39 -27.30
N GLY A 225 11.64 -19.69 -26.19
CA GLY A 225 11.61 -18.24 -26.15
C GLY A 225 10.57 -17.57 -27.05
N LYS A 226 9.65 -18.36 -27.63
CA LYS A 226 8.64 -17.92 -28.59
C LYS A 226 7.26 -18.46 -28.22
N GLY A 227 6.23 -17.66 -28.41
CA GLY A 227 4.85 -18.06 -28.13
C GLY A 227 3.93 -16.84 -28.01
N SER A 228 2.65 -17.09 -27.74
CA SER A 228 1.63 -16.06 -27.52
C SER A 228 1.51 -15.62 -26.06
N GLY A 229 2.23 -16.26 -25.16
CA GLY A 229 2.30 -15.93 -23.74
C GLY A 229 3.56 -15.16 -23.36
N PRO A 230 3.70 -14.80 -22.07
CA PRO A 230 4.88 -14.13 -21.55
C PRO A 230 6.17 -14.93 -21.83
N GLY A 231 7.23 -14.24 -22.23
CA GLY A 231 8.56 -14.81 -22.43
C GLY A 231 9.50 -14.43 -21.29
N HIS A 232 9.62 -15.29 -20.27
CA HIS A 232 10.40 -15.01 -19.07
C HIS A 232 11.25 -16.23 -18.63
N ARG A 233 12.19 -16.01 -17.72
CA ARG A 233 12.84 -17.09 -16.97
C ARG A 233 12.08 -17.30 -15.66
N GLU A 234 12.03 -18.53 -15.18
CA GLU A 234 11.39 -18.85 -13.90
C GLU A 234 12.17 -19.90 -13.11
N ILE A 235 12.03 -19.85 -11.78
CA ILE A 235 12.50 -20.86 -10.84
C ILE A 235 11.33 -21.29 -9.95
N TRP A 236 11.22 -22.59 -9.66
CA TRP A 236 10.22 -23.14 -8.75
C TRP A 236 10.90 -23.68 -7.51
N ILE A 237 10.53 -23.20 -6.35
CA ILE A 237 11.12 -23.56 -5.06
C ILE A 237 10.00 -23.84 -4.05
N LYS A 238 10.36 -24.48 -2.92
CA LYS A 238 9.44 -24.58 -1.79
C LYS A 238 9.80 -23.57 -0.71
N ASP A 239 8.77 -22.98 -0.14
CA ASP A 239 8.89 -22.19 1.09
C ASP A 239 9.06 -23.09 2.32
N PRO A 240 9.28 -22.53 3.54
CA PRO A 240 9.47 -23.32 4.77
C PRO A 240 8.29 -24.21 5.15
N ASP A 241 7.08 -23.92 4.69
CA ASP A 241 5.87 -24.70 4.96
C ASP A 241 5.56 -25.71 3.87
N GLY A 242 6.20 -25.62 2.70
CA GLY A 242 6.05 -26.54 1.58
C GLY A 242 5.21 -26.00 0.42
N TYR A 243 4.76 -24.73 0.48
CA TYR A 243 4.12 -24.10 -0.67
C TYR A 243 5.10 -23.98 -1.84
N ILE A 244 4.60 -24.21 -3.06
CA ILE A 244 5.40 -23.98 -4.26
C ILE A 244 5.36 -22.50 -4.57
N VAL A 245 6.54 -21.87 -4.56
CA VAL A 245 6.77 -20.48 -4.94
C VAL A 245 7.41 -20.48 -6.32
N VAL A 246 6.78 -19.80 -7.27
CA VAL A 246 7.33 -19.52 -8.60
C VAL A 246 7.77 -18.08 -8.65
N VAL A 247 9.02 -17.87 -9.00
CA VAL A 247 9.56 -16.51 -9.27
C VAL A 247 9.87 -16.43 -10.75
N ALA A 248 9.35 -15.39 -11.41
CA ALA A 248 9.53 -15.17 -12.84
C ALA A 248 10.13 -13.79 -13.11
N SER A 249 11.07 -13.72 -14.06
CA SER A 249 11.64 -12.48 -14.57
C SER A 249 10.58 -11.66 -15.35
N PRO A 250 10.86 -10.39 -15.70
CA PRO A 250 9.94 -9.58 -16.48
C PRO A 250 9.60 -10.22 -17.84
N ASP A 251 8.37 -10.00 -18.29
CA ASP A 251 7.93 -10.41 -19.60
C ASP A 251 8.82 -9.82 -20.70
N GLY A 252 9.17 -10.65 -21.68
CA GLY A 252 10.08 -10.30 -22.77
C GLY A 252 11.57 -10.43 -22.45
N GLU A 253 11.96 -10.63 -21.19
CA GLU A 253 13.38 -10.80 -20.81
C GLU A 253 14.01 -12.03 -21.44
N ALA A 254 13.24 -13.11 -21.59
CA ALA A 254 13.71 -14.35 -22.21
C ALA A 254 13.31 -14.50 -23.68
N TYR A 255 12.89 -13.41 -24.34
CA TYR A 255 12.52 -13.44 -25.76
C TYR A 255 13.75 -13.72 -26.64
N GLU A 256 13.60 -14.62 -27.61
CA GLU A 256 14.61 -14.91 -28.64
C GLU A 256 14.10 -14.41 -29.99
N PRO A 257 14.76 -13.39 -30.58
CA PRO A 257 14.48 -12.98 -31.94
C PRO A 257 14.81 -14.12 -32.93
N GLY A 258 13.94 -14.34 -33.89
CA GLY A 258 14.09 -15.41 -34.92
C GLY A 258 15.04 -15.04 -36.04
#